data_68cd2f27f070a9520539e7020e6f452e
#
_entry.id   68cd2f27f070a9520539e7020e6f452e
#
_cell.length_a   1.000
_cell.length_b   1.000
_cell.length_c   1.000
_cell.angle_alpha   90.00
_cell.angle_beta   90.00
_cell.angle_gamma   90.00
#
_symmetry.space_group_name_H-M   'P 1'
#
loop_
_entity.id
_entity.type
_entity.pdbx_description
1 polymer ?
#
loop_
_entity_poly.entity_id
_entity_poly.type
_entity_poly.pdbx_seq_one_letter_code
_entity_poly.pdbx_strand_id
1 'polypeptide(L)' 'MQVKAALALARSRGVERLDAQLLLSHALAQSRSWLIAHDDHPLAPSLQQHFVHSVERRAAGEPLAYLIG' A
#
# COMPACT_ATOMS: atom_id res chain seq x y z
N MET A 1 -3.32 2.97 -11.67
CA MET A 1 -3.06 3.73 -10.42
C MET A 1 -1.56 3.82 -10.20
N GLN A 2 -1.06 4.97 -9.84
CA GLN A 2 0.34 5.18 -9.51
C GLN A 2 0.56 4.99 -8.00
N VAL A 3 1.83 4.83 -7.58
CA VAL A 3 2.20 4.67 -6.17
C VAL A 3 1.60 5.79 -5.31
N LYS A 4 1.73 7.04 -5.71
CA LYS A 4 1.19 8.17 -4.93
C LYS A 4 -0.32 8.10 -4.77
N ALA A 5 -1.04 7.65 -5.79
CA ALA A 5 -2.49 7.50 -5.74
C ALA A 5 -2.88 6.35 -4.81
N ALA A 6 -2.11 5.26 -4.82
CA ALA A 6 -2.34 4.14 -3.91
C ALA A 6 -2.18 4.54 -2.46
N LEU A 7 -1.14 5.30 -2.15
CA LEU A 7 -0.91 5.80 -0.79
C LEU A 7 -2.00 6.78 -0.36
N ALA A 8 -2.47 7.64 -1.28
CA ALA A 8 -3.58 8.56 -1.01
C ALA A 8 -4.88 7.80 -0.74
N LEU A 9 -5.13 6.72 -1.48
CA LEU A 9 -6.30 5.87 -1.25
C LEU A 9 -6.26 5.27 0.15
N ALA A 10 -5.12 4.73 0.56
CA ALA A 10 -4.97 4.15 1.89
C ALA A 10 -5.26 5.19 2.98
N ARG A 11 -4.74 6.40 2.81
CA ARG A 11 -4.99 7.50 3.75
C ARG A 11 -6.47 7.85 3.83
N SER A 12 -7.16 7.86 2.69
CA SER A 12 -8.60 8.15 2.66
C SER A 12 -9.43 7.11 3.39
N ARG A 13 -8.89 5.90 3.57
CA ARG A 13 -9.53 4.81 4.31
C ARG A 13 -9.12 4.76 5.77
N GLY A 14 -8.33 5.75 6.24
CA GLY A 14 -7.91 5.82 7.63
C GLY A 14 -6.67 5.00 7.96
N VAL A 15 -5.99 4.45 6.96
CA VAL A 15 -4.74 3.72 7.16
C VAL A 15 -3.59 4.71 7.28
N GLU A 16 -2.81 4.61 8.35
CA GLU A 16 -1.70 5.51 8.59
C GLU A 16 -0.65 5.40 7.50
N ARG A 17 0.09 6.50 7.29
CA ARG A 17 1.09 6.60 6.23
C ARG A 17 2.13 5.48 6.30
N LEU A 18 2.66 5.20 7.48
CA LEU A 18 3.66 4.16 7.66
C LEU A 18 3.11 2.79 7.29
N ASP A 19 1.91 2.47 7.77
CA ASP A 19 1.27 1.19 7.47
C ASP A 19 1.01 1.05 5.97
N ALA A 20 0.53 2.11 5.33
CA ALA A 20 0.29 2.11 3.88
C ALA A 20 1.59 1.88 3.10
N GLN A 21 2.68 2.55 3.51
CA GLN A 21 3.98 2.36 2.88
C GLN A 21 4.50 0.93 3.06
N LEU A 22 4.32 0.35 4.24
CA LEU A 22 4.76 -1.02 4.50
C LEU A 22 3.98 -2.03 3.66
N LEU A 23 2.67 -1.85 3.55
CA LEU A 23 1.82 -2.69 2.70
C LEU A 23 2.24 -2.62 1.24
N LEU A 24 2.47 -1.41 0.73
CA LEU A 24 2.83 -1.24 -0.67
C LEU A 24 4.26 -1.69 -0.95
N SER A 25 5.20 -1.43 -0.04
CA SER A 25 6.57 -1.95 -0.11
C SER A 25 6.58 -3.46 -0.23
N HIS A 26 5.80 -4.14 0.59
CA HIS A 26 5.71 -5.59 0.56
C HIS A 26 5.13 -6.06 -0.78
N ALA A 27 4.07 -5.43 -1.25
CA ALA A 27 3.41 -5.81 -2.50
C ALA A 27 4.33 -5.63 -3.71
N LEU A 28 5.15 -4.58 -3.72
CA LEU A 28 6.07 -4.27 -4.82
C LEU A 28 7.45 -4.91 -4.64
N ALA A 29 7.73 -5.49 -3.47
CA ALA A 29 9.06 -5.98 -3.12
C ALA A 29 10.13 -4.89 -3.23
N GLN A 30 9.78 -3.67 -2.81
CA GLN A 30 10.66 -2.50 -2.85
C GLN A 30 10.72 -1.84 -1.47
N SER A 31 11.76 -1.04 -1.25
CA SER A 31 11.89 -0.30 -0.01
C SER A 31 10.91 0.88 0.06
N ARG A 32 10.70 1.41 1.26
CA ARG A 32 9.91 2.63 1.44
C ARG A 32 10.56 3.82 0.74
N SER A 33 11.88 3.90 0.76
CA SER A 33 12.62 4.94 0.04
C SER A 33 12.37 4.87 -1.45
N TRP A 34 12.29 3.66 -2.01
CA TRP A 34 11.97 3.47 -3.41
C TRP A 34 10.60 4.05 -3.75
N LEU A 35 9.60 3.84 -2.88
CA LEU A 35 8.25 4.36 -3.10
C LEU A 35 8.25 5.89 -3.19
N ILE A 36 9.04 6.54 -2.34
CA ILE A 36 9.14 8.00 -2.32
C ILE A 36 9.79 8.50 -3.62
N ALA A 37 10.84 7.82 -4.06
CA ALA A 37 11.56 8.19 -5.28
C ALA A 37 10.78 7.86 -6.56
N HIS A 38 9.84 6.91 -6.50
CA HIS A 38 9.09 6.42 -7.66
C HIS A 38 7.58 6.55 -7.44
N ASP A 39 7.14 7.69 -6.92
CA ASP A 39 5.74 7.91 -6.59
C ASP A 39 4.81 7.96 -7.81
N ASP A 40 5.36 8.14 -9.00
CA ASP A 40 4.64 8.10 -10.27
C ASP A 40 4.67 6.72 -10.95
N HIS A 41 5.29 5.73 -10.32
CA HIS A 41 5.37 4.39 -10.87
C HIS A 41 3.97 3.75 -10.95
N PRO A 42 3.58 3.22 -12.12
CA PRO A 42 2.26 2.60 -12.25
C PRO A 42 2.22 1.22 -11.60
N LEU A 43 1.05 0.87 -11.05
CA LEU A 43 0.82 -0.43 -10.45
C LEU A 43 0.11 -1.33 -11.46
N ALA A 44 0.58 -2.57 -11.60
CA ALA A 44 -0.12 -3.57 -12.39
C ALA A 44 -1.51 -3.83 -11.79
N PRO A 45 -2.53 -4.15 -12.61
CA PRO A 45 -3.91 -4.32 -12.11
C PRO A 45 -4.03 -5.35 -10.98
N SER A 46 -3.35 -6.48 -11.07
CA SER A 46 -3.40 -7.51 -10.03
C SER A 46 -2.79 -7.03 -8.72
N LEU A 47 -1.70 -6.28 -8.82
CA LEU A 47 -1.02 -5.73 -7.65
C LEU A 47 -1.85 -4.63 -7.01
N GLN A 48 -2.48 -3.80 -7.83
CA GLN A 48 -3.39 -2.77 -7.36
C GLN A 48 -4.55 -3.37 -6.58
N GLN A 49 -5.19 -4.42 -7.11
CA GLN A 49 -6.29 -5.11 -6.44
C GLN A 49 -5.85 -5.70 -5.11
N HIS A 50 -4.69 -6.34 -5.09
CA HIS A 50 -4.13 -6.91 -3.87
C HIS A 50 -3.90 -5.84 -2.81
N PHE A 51 -3.31 -4.71 -3.22
CA PHE A 51 -3.03 -3.60 -2.31
C PHE A 51 -4.32 -3.00 -1.74
N VAL A 52 -5.31 -2.74 -2.59
CA VAL A 52 -6.60 -2.19 -2.16
C VAL A 52 -7.28 -3.13 -1.16
N HIS A 53 -7.24 -4.43 -1.43
CA HIS A 53 -7.79 -5.43 -0.51
C HIS A 53 -7.08 -5.40 0.84
N SER A 54 -5.75 -5.32 0.82
CA SER A 54 -4.96 -5.22 2.06
C SER A 54 -5.28 -3.95 2.85
N VAL A 55 -5.47 -2.83 2.16
CA VAL A 55 -5.86 -1.56 2.78
C VAL A 55 -7.21 -1.70 3.48
N GLU A 56 -8.18 -2.31 2.82
CA GLU A 56 -9.51 -2.51 3.40
C GLU A 56 -9.46 -3.39 4.65
N ARG A 57 -8.67 -4.46 4.61
CA ARG A 57 -8.48 -5.34 5.77
C ARG A 57 -7.81 -4.60 6.92
N ARG A 58 -6.78 -3.81 6.63
CA ARG A 58 -6.09 -3.02 7.66
C ARG A 58 -7.02 -1.97 8.26
N ALA A 59 -7.82 -1.31 7.43
CA ALA A 59 -8.81 -0.32 7.89
C ALA A 59 -9.89 -0.97 8.77
N ALA A 60 -10.19 -2.25 8.55
CA ALA A 60 -11.13 -3.00 9.37
C ALA A 60 -10.53 -3.48 10.70
N GLY A 61 -9.24 -3.23 10.93
CA GLY A 61 -8.59 -3.54 12.20
C GLY A 61 -7.68 -4.75 12.19
N GLU A 62 -7.45 -5.39 11.03
CA GLU A 62 -6.54 -6.53 10.99
C GLU A 62 -5.10 -6.09 11.26
N PRO A 63 -4.34 -6.83 12.08
CA PRO A 63 -2.94 -6.50 12.34
C PRO A 63 -2.12 -6.51 11.06
N LEU A 64 -1.20 -5.55 10.93
CA LEU A 64 -0.33 -5.45 9.77
C LEU A 64 0.45 -6.73 9.50
N ALA A 65 0.91 -7.39 10.56
CA ALA A 65 1.68 -8.62 10.45
C ALA A 65 0.94 -9.74 9.70
N TYR A 66 -0.38 -9.77 9.79
CA TYR A 66 -1.18 -10.77 9.07
C TYR A 66 -1.30 -10.47 7.58
N LEU A 67 -1.04 -9.23 7.19
CA LEU A 67 -1.18 -8.79 5.80
C LEU A 67 0.13 -8.90 5.02
N ILE A 68 1.26 -8.85 5.72
CA ILE A 68 2.58 -8.85 5.06
C ILE A 68 3.47 -10.00 5.51
N GLY A 69 3.08 -10.76 6.42
CA GLY A 69 3.97 -11.75 6.89
C GLY A 69 3.51 -12.85 7.59
#